data_9a1c92bc881e3f28ebb19d270ff5f13b
#
_entry.id   9a1c92bc881e3f28ebb19d270ff5f13b
#
_cell.length_a   1.000
_cell.length_b   1.000
_cell.length_c   1.000
_cell.angle_alpha   90.00
_cell.angle_beta   90.00
_cell.angle_gamma   90.00
#
_symmetry.space_group_name_H-M   'P 1'
#
loop_
_entity.id
_entity.type
_entity.pdbx_description
1 polymer ?
#
loop_
_entity_poly.entity_id
_entity_poly.type
_entity_poly.pdbx_seq_one_letter_code
_entity_poly.pdbx_strand_id
1 'polypeptide(L)'
;MNKIILLFISFQLLSCNFNSVDKNYDPESKLEELGIKLSNPSSPVANYVNVVRTGNLLFLSGKGPLKDDGSYINGKVGDDLTIEQGYEAARLTGINQLSVLKSTLGDLRRVKRIVKVLGMVNPPSHTRDHPTAVNGSSAPTVEVFGKRGKHARAAVGMGSLPSNIAVEIEMIVEVE
;
A
#
# COMPACT_ATOMS: atom_id res chain seq x y z
N MET A 1 -8.72 -18.48 -68.44
CA MET A 1 -9.17 -17.28 -67.70
C MET A 1 -9.16 -17.63 -66.21
N ASN A 2 -8.05 -17.37 -65.51
CA ASN A 2 -7.93 -17.68 -64.07
C ASN A 2 -8.35 -16.46 -63.28
N LYS A 3 -9.42 -16.61 -62.46
CA LYS A 3 -9.83 -15.59 -61.49
C LYS A 3 -9.03 -15.80 -60.21
N ILE A 4 -8.12 -14.85 -59.92
CA ILE A 4 -7.43 -14.74 -58.62
C ILE A 4 -8.39 -14.06 -57.65
N ILE A 5 -8.82 -14.78 -56.61
CA ILE A 5 -9.60 -14.23 -55.50
C ILE A 5 -8.56 -13.73 -54.48
N LEU A 6 -8.44 -12.40 -54.33
CA LEU A 6 -7.70 -11.80 -53.25
C LEU A 6 -8.55 -11.83 -51.97
N LEU A 7 -8.09 -12.62 -51.02
CA LEU A 7 -8.68 -12.66 -49.67
C LEU A 7 -8.06 -11.52 -48.81
N PHE A 8 -8.79 -10.45 -48.58
CA PHE A 8 -8.41 -9.41 -47.66
C PHE A 8 -8.66 -9.92 -46.21
N ILE A 9 -7.58 -10.31 -45.51
CA ILE A 9 -7.64 -10.59 -44.08
C ILE A 9 -7.54 -9.23 -43.35
N SER A 10 -8.68 -8.77 -42.87
CA SER A 10 -8.76 -7.60 -41.97
C SER A 10 -8.20 -8.00 -40.60
N PHE A 11 -6.99 -7.54 -40.29
CA PHE A 11 -6.38 -7.67 -38.97
C PHE A 11 -6.97 -6.60 -38.06
N GLN A 12 -8.01 -6.95 -37.32
CA GLN A 12 -8.52 -6.07 -36.26
C GLN A 12 -7.53 -6.07 -35.09
N LEU A 13 -6.73 -5.00 -34.99
CA LEU A 13 -5.95 -4.71 -33.81
C LEU A 13 -6.89 -4.48 -32.62
N LEU A 14 -7.01 -5.48 -31.75
CA LEU A 14 -7.63 -5.31 -30.45
C LEU A 14 -6.74 -4.36 -29.63
N SER A 15 -7.02 -3.07 -29.71
CA SER A 15 -6.45 -2.09 -28.78
C SER A 15 -6.97 -2.41 -27.38
N CYS A 16 -6.20 -3.14 -26.59
CA CYS A 16 -6.42 -3.17 -25.15
C CYS A 16 -6.22 -1.74 -24.61
N ASN A 17 -7.32 -1.01 -24.44
CA ASN A 17 -7.33 0.25 -23.71
C ASN A 17 -7.02 0.00 -22.24
N PHE A 18 -5.74 0.04 -21.89
CA PHE A 18 -5.22 -0.19 -20.53
C PHE A 18 -5.31 1.05 -19.63
N ASN A 19 -6.01 2.10 -20.01
CA ASN A 19 -6.10 3.32 -19.19
C ASN A 19 -7.46 4.04 -19.28
N SER A 20 -8.53 3.40 -18.80
CA SER A 20 -9.61 4.21 -18.24
C SER A 20 -9.33 4.44 -16.75
N VAL A 21 -8.52 5.43 -16.41
CA VAL A 21 -8.52 6.00 -15.06
C VAL A 21 -9.94 6.53 -14.85
N ASP A 22 -10.64 5.96 -13.88
CA ASP A 22 -11.96 6.45 -13.49
C ASP A 22 -11.81 7.92 -13.05
N LYS A 23 -12.22 8.85 -13.91
CA LYS A 23 -12.09 10.30 -13.66
C LYS A 23 -12.93 10.78 -12.48
N ASN A 24 -13.88 9.96 -12.02
CA ASN A 24 -14.78 10.27 -10.91
C ASN A 24 -14.27 9.72 -9.57
N TYR A 25 -13.13 9.04 -9.55
CA TYR A 25 -12.61 8.49 -8.31
C TYR A 25 -11.83 9.55 -7.52
N ASP A 26 -12.37 9.91 -6.36
CA ASP A 26 -11.77 10.86 -5.44
C ASP A 26 -11.34 10.15 -4.14
N PRO A 27 -10.04 9.91 -3.93
CA PRO A 27 -9.53 9.27 -2.74
C PRO A 27 -9.75 10.10 -1.46
N GLU A 28 -9.87 11.42 -1.58
CA GLU A 28 -10.14 12.28 -0.42
C GLU A 28 -11.58 12.06 0.07
N SER A 29 -12.56 12.10 -0.83
CA SER A 29 -13.96 11.80 -0.50
C SER A 29 -14.10 10.35 0.01
N LYS A 30 -13.28 9.42 -0.48
CA LYS A 30 -13.32 8.03 -0.02
C LYS A 30 -12.79 7.86 1.39
N LEU A 31 -11.79 8.63 1.80
CA LEU A 31 -11.33 8.67 3.20
C LEU A 31 -12.44 9.14 4.12
N GLU A 32 -13.18 10.20 3.74
CA GLU A 32 -14.30 10.71 4.52
C GLU A 32 -15.43 9.67 4.65
N GLU A 33 -15.83 9.05 3.54
CA GLU A 33 -16.85 7.99 3.51
C GLU A 33 -16.50 6.81 4.44
N LEU A 34 -15.21 6.42 4.47
CA LEU A 34 -14.70 5.33 5.29
C LEU A 34 -14.42 5.75 6.75
N GLY A 35 -14.56 7.04 7.08
CA GLY A 35 -14.23 7.56 8.40
C GLY A 35 -12.74 7.48 8.74
N ILE A 36 -11.87 7.38 7.72
CA ILE A 36 -10.42 7.32 7.90
C ILE A 36 -9.88 8.72 8.09
N LYS A 37 -9.38 9.01 9.29
CA LYS A 37 -8.67 10.26 9.60
C LYS A 37 -7.18 10.03 9.43
N LEU A 38 -6.54 10.89 8.63
CA LEU A 38 -5.10 10.89 8.46
C LEU A 38 -4.46 11.85 9.48
N SER A 39 -3.61 11.30 10.34
CA SER A 39 -2.83 12.06 11.30
C SER A 39 -1.59 12.66 10.64
N ASN A 40 -0.92 13.62 11.28
CA ASN A 40 0.39 14.05 10.83
C ASN A 40 1.39 12.89 10.92
N PRO A 41 2.16 12.60 9.86
CA PRO A 41 3.13 11.51 9.91
C PRO A 41 4.23 11.80 10.93
N SER A 42 4.70 10.75 11.61
CA SER A 42 5.84 10.86 12.53
C SER A 42 7.10 11.36 11.80
N SER A 43 7.85 12.23 12.46
CA SER A 43 9.19 12.61 11.98
C SER A 43 10.14 11.42 12.00
N PRO A 44 11.11 11.36 11.07
CA PRO A 44 12.21 10.41 11.17
C PRO A 44 12.98 10.56 12.49
N VAL A 45 13.36 9.43 13.08
CA VAL A 45 14.09 9.40 14.36
C VAL A 45 15.62 9.31 14.18
N ALA A 46 16.10 9.27 12.92
CA ALA A 46 17.52 9.15 12.56
C ALA A 46 17.80 9.87 11.24
N ASN A 47 18.99 9.68 10.66
CA ASN A 47 19.42 10.28 9.39
C ASN A 47 18.76 9.59 8.18
N TYR A 48 17.44 9.71 8.06
CA TYR A 48 16.67 9.32 6.87
C TYR A 48 15.47 10.25 6.71
N VAL A 49 14.74 10.12 5.63
CA VAL A 49 13.53 10.90 5.33
C VAL A 49 12.32 9.96 5.13
N ASN A 50 11.11 10.47 5.32
CA ASN A 50 9.90 9.67 5.14
C ASN A 50 9.70 9.22 3.69
N VAL A 51 10.17 10.02 2.72
CA VAL A 51 9.96 9.78 1.29
C VAL A 51 11.16 10.23 0.49
N VAL A 52 11.57 9.41 -0.46
CA VAL A 52 12.50 9.80 -1.53
C VAL A 52 11.75 9.73 -2.85
N ARG A 53 11.85 10.81 -3.66
CA ARG A 53 11.28 10.85 -5.00
C ARG A 53 12.36 10.63 -6.06
N THR A 54 12.09 9.76 -7.03
CA THR A 54 12.88 9.62 -8.24
C THR A 54 11.95 9.53 -9.45
N GLY A 55 12.03 10.52 -10.34
CA GLY A 55 11.06 10.67 -11.43
C GLY A 55 9.63 10.77 -10.90
N ASN A 56 8.78 9.86 -11.34
CA ASN A 56 7.38 9.74 -10.90
C ASN A 56 7.16 8.68 -9.80
N LEU A 57 8.24 8.15 -9.20
CA LEU A 57 8.15 7.19 -8.11
C LEU A 57 8.50 7.83 -6.77
N LEU A 58 7.70 7.50 -5.77
CA LEU A 58 7.95 7.76 -4.35
C LEU A 58 8.33 6.45 -3.66
N PHE A 59 9.45 6.46 -2.97
CA PHE A 59 9.89 5.39 -2.09
C PHE A 59 9.62 5.83 -0.66
N LEU A 60 8.69 5.18 0.01
CA LEU A 60 8.30 5.49 1.38
C LEU A 60 9.08 4.61 2.34
N SER A 61 9.66 5.24 3.38
CA SER A 61 10.32 4.52 4.47
C SER A 61 9.33 3.66 5.26
N GLY A 62 9.85 2.64 5.93
CA GLY A 62 9.08 1.79 6.83
C GLY A 62 8.32 2.58 7.89
N LYS A 63 7.07 2.22 8.12
CA LYS A 63 6.22 2.72 9.20
C LYS A 63 5.70 1.55 10.02
N GLY A 64 5.62 1.78 11.34
CA GLY A 64 4.96 0.88 12.27
C GLY A 64 3.52 1.31 12.59
N PRO A 65 2.79 0.51 13.38
CA PRO A 65 1.42 0.77 13.81
C PRO A 65 1.38 1.83 14.93
N LEU A 66 1.69 3.08 14.59
CA LEU A 66 1.67 4.22 15.50
C LEU A 66 0.23 4.67 15.71
N LYS A 67 -0.21 4.73 16.96
CA LYS A 67 -1.52 5.22 17.39
C LYS A 67 -1.52 6.74 17.57
N ASP A 68 -2.69 7.34 17.65
CA ASP A 68 -2.86 8.80 17.86
C ASP A 68 -2.31 9.29 19.20
N ASP A 69 -2.23 8.42 20.20
CA ASP A 69 -1.62 8.72 21.51
C ASP A 69 -0.08 8.67 21.51
N GLY A 70 0.53 8.38 20.35
CA GLY A 70 1.97 8.26 20.17
C GLY A 70 2.56 6.92 20.57
N SER A 71 1.76 5.97 21.06
CA SER A 71 2.21 4.60 21.35
C SER A 71 2.14 3.70 20.10
N TYR A 72 2.94 2.62 20.10
CA TYR A 72 2.89 1.61 19.05
C TYR A 72 2.11 0.37 19.51
N ILE A 73 1.54 -0.36 18.54
CA ILE A 73 1.09 -1.74 18.77
C ILE A 73 2.33 -2.63 18.68
N ASN A 74 2.74 -3.18 19.82
CA ASN A 74 3.95 -3.97 19.97
C ASN A 74 3.61 -5.43 20.26
N GLY A 75 4.55 -6.33 19.99
CA GLY A 75 4.44 -7.74 20.31
C GLY A 75 4.58 -8.65 19.09
N LYS A 76 4.71 -9.93 19.36
CA LYS A 76 4.81 -10.97 18.33
C LYS A 76 3.43 -11.41 17.87
N VAL A 77 3.18 -11.30 16.56
CA VAL A 77 1.92 -11.70 15.93
C VAL A 77 1.85 -13.24 15.83
N GLY A 78 0.94 -13.84 16.56
CA GLY A 78 0.80 -15.28 16.72
C GLY A 78 1.27 -15.79 18.08
N ASP A 79 1.66 -14.87 18.98
CA ASP A 79 2.06 -15.17 20.38
C ASP A 79 1.49 -14.09 21.31
N ASP A 80 2.12 -12.90 21.40
CA ASP A 80 1.65 -11.78 22.20
C ASP A 80 0.35 -11.18 21.64
N LEU A 81 0.17 -11.22 20.32
CA LEU A 81 -0.97 -10.71 19.56
C LEU A 81 -1.59 -11.84 18.73
N THR A 82 -2.91 -11.84 18.60
CA THR A 82 -3.58 -12.72 17.64
C THR A 82 -3.30 -12.29 16.20
N ILE A 83 -3.60 -13.14 15.22
CA ILE A 83 -3.47 -12.81 13.80
C ILE A 83 -4.39 -11.63 13.42
N GLU A 84 -5.60 -11.58 13.99
CA GLU A 84 -6.56 -10.49 13.81
C GLU A 84 -6.02 -9.16 14.37
N GLN A 85 -5.38 -9.19 15.54
CA GLN A 85 -4.71 -8.01 16.09
C GLN A 85 -3.51 -7.59 15.24
N GLY A 86 -2.79 -8.55 14.65
CA GLY A 86 -1.76 -8.30 13.64
C GLY A 86 -2.31 -7.65 12.37
N TYR A 87 -3.49 -8.09 11.91
CA TYR A 87 -4.21 -7.47 10.80
C TYR A 87 -4.57 -6.00 11.11
N GLU A 88 -5.12 -5.71 12.29
CA GLU A 88 -5.46 -4.34 12.69
C GLU A 88 -4.21 -3.46 12.84
N ALA A 89 -3.12 -4.01 13.37
CA ALA A 89 -1.84 -3.31 13.41
C ALA A 89 -1.34 -2.95 12.00
N ALA A 90 -1.43 -3.88 11.05
CA ALA A 90 -1.07 -3.65 9.67
C ALA A 90 -2.02 -2.64 8.98
N ARG A 91 -3.34 -2.66 9.30
CA ARG A 91 -4.31 -1.68 8.79
C ARG A 91 -3.96 -0.26 9.26
N LEU A 92 -3.69 -0.09 10.54
CA LEU A 92 -3.23 1.18 11.10
C LEU A 92 -1.94 1.66 10.41
N THR A 93 -0.98 0.73 10.20
CA THR A 93 0.27 1.06 9.50
C THR A 93 0.03 1.49 8.06
N GLY A 94 -0.89 0.83 7.35
CA GLY A 94 -1.32 1.25 6.02
C GLY A 94 -1.89 2.68 6.01
N ILE A 95 -2.72 3.03 6.98
CA ILE A 95 -3.27 4.40 7.16
C ILE A 95 -2.14 5.39 7.45
N ASN A 96 -1.15 5.02 8.29
CA ASN A 96 0.02 5.85 8.55
C ASN A 96 0.84 6.12 7.27
N GLN A 97 0.94 5.15 6.36
CA GLN A 97 1.55 5.36 5.05
C GLN A 97 0.72 6.30 4.15
N LEU A 98 -0.63 6.24 4.20
CA LEU A 98 -1.49 7.22 3.52
C LEU A 98 -1.28 8.63 4.07
N SER A 99 -1.06 8.77 5.37
CA SER A 99 -0.73 10.06 6.01
C SER A 99 0.59 10.62 5.47
N VAL A 100 1.61 9.78 5.27
CA VAL A 100 2.88 10.17 4.64
C VAL A 100 2.65 10.65 3.21
N LEU A 101 1.86 9.92 2.42
CA LEU A 101 1.50 10.32 1.04
C LEU A 101 0.76 11.66 1.02
N LYS A 102 -0.24 11.84 1.88
CA LYS A 102 -1.01 13.08 1.98
C LYS A 102 -0.12 14.27 2.33
N SER A 103 0.74 14.11 3.33
CA SER A 103 1.69 15.15 3.74
C SER A 103 2.69 15.51 2.63
N THR A 104 3.13 14.50 1.84
CA THR A 104 4.11 14.70 0.76
C THR A 104 3.49 15.34 -0.48
N LEU A 105 2.27 14.94 -0.85
CA LEU A 105 1.63 15.32 -2.11
C LEU A 105 0.68 16.51 -1.97
N GLY A 106 0.17 16.76 -0.76
CA GLY A 106 -0.93 17.70 -0.50
C GLY A 106 -2.29 17.17 -0.96
N ASP A 107 -2.33 16.36 -2.00
CA ASP A 107 -3.55 15.82 -2.61
C ASP A 107 -3.31 14.37 -3.08
N LEU A 108 -4.10 13.43 -2.55
CA LEU A 108 -3.98 12.02 -2.87
C LEU A 108 -4.47 11.67 -4.30
N ARG A 109 -5.21 12.57 -4.96
CA ARG A 109 -5.58 12.41 -6.38
C ARG A 109 -4.36 12.32 -7.30
N ARG A 110 -3.22 12.85 -6.85
CA ARG A 110 -1.92 12.76 -7.54
C ARG A 110 -1.31 11.35 -7.53
N VAL A 111 -1.86 10.43 -6.74
CA VAL A 111 -1.45 9.02 -6.76
C VAL A 111 -1.99 8.35 -8.02
N LYS A 112 -1.11 7.91 -8.91
CA LYS A 112 -1.46 7.11 -10.08
C LYS A 112 -1.67 5.65 -9.75
N ARG A 113 -0.80 5.11 -8.88
CA ARG A 113 -0.82 3.69 -8.51
C ARG A 113 0.02 3.43 -7.27
N ILE A 114 -0.44 2.53 -6.41
CA ILE A 114 0.43 1.85 -5.46
C ILE A 114 1.15 0.74 -6.24
N VAL A 115 2.48 0.81 -6.33
CA VAL A 115 3.27 -0.12 -7.16
C VAL A 115 3.61 -1.38 -6.38
N LYS A 116 4.14 -1.20 -5.16
CA LYS A 116 4.59 -2.29 -4.30
C LYS A 116 4.37 -1.99 -2.83
N VAL A 117 4.05 -3.02 -2.08
CA VAL A 117 4.03 -3.04 -0.62
C VAL A 117 4.93 -4.17 -0.13
N LEU A 118 5.85 -3.86 0.78
CA LEU A 118 6.56 -4.84 1.58
C LEU A 118 5.98 -4.79 3.00
N GLY A 119 5.37 -5.89 3.42
CA GLY A 119 4.86 -6.08 4.77
C GLY A 119 5.80 -7.01 5.55
N MET A 120 6.38 -6.49 6.60
CA MET A 120 7.24 -7.18 7.55
C MET A 120 6.46 -7.40 8.83
N VAL A 121 6.37 -8.63 9.27
CA VAL A 121 5.67 -9.04 10.50
C VAL A 121 6.70 -9.45 11.54
N ASN A 122 6.45 -9.19 12.80
CA ASN A 122 7.22 -9.67 13.94
C ASN A 122 6.57 -10.96 14.50
N PRO A 123 6.86 -12.16 13.96
CA PRO A 123 6.20 -13.38 14.38
C PRO A 123 7.10 -14.17 15.35
N PRO A 124 6.56 -15.13 16.11
CA PRO A 124 7.34 -16.23 16.63
C PRO A 124 7.77 -17.18 15.49
N SER A 125 8.80 -18.01 15.73
CA SER A 125 9.41 -18.85 14.69
C SER A 125 8.48 -19.88 14.03
N HIS A 126 7.37 -20.21 14.66
CA HIS A 126 6.41 -21.21 14.19
C HIS A 126 5.24 -20.63 13.38
N THR A 127 5.02 -19.31 13.38
CA THR A 127 3.91 -18.64 12.66
C THR A 127 4.15 -18.68 11.16
N ARG A 128 3.08 -18.90 10.38
CA ARG A 128 3.06 -18.93 8.91
C ARG A 128 2.08 -17.91 8.31
N ASP A 129 1.27 -17.23 9.13
CA ASP A 129 0.13 -16.42 8.72
C ASP A 129 0.49 -14.95 8.43
N HIS A 130 1.76 -14.67 8.08
CA HIS A 130 2.24 -13.34 7.70
C HIS A 130 1.35 -12.68 6.62
N PRO A 131 0.94 -13.41 5.53
CA PRO A 131 0.09 -12.81 4.51
C PRO A 131 -1.27 -12.36 5.04
N THR A 132 -1.85 -13.10 6.00
CA THR A 132 -3.13 -12.77 6.63
C THR A 132 -3.02 -11.48 7.43
N ALA A 133 -2.00 -11.32 8.26
CA ALA A 133 -1.75 -10.08 8.98
C ALA A 133 -1.50 -8.91 8.02
N VAL A 134 -0.64 -9.09 6.99
CA VAL A 134 -0.31 -8.02 6.04
C VAL A 134 -1.49 -7.62 5.14
N ASN A 135 -2.54 -8.45 5.00
CA ASN A 135 -3.78 -8.04 4.32
C ASN A 135 -4.37 -6.75 4.92
N GLY A 136 -4.18 -6.53 6.23
CA GLY A 136 -4.59 -5.30 6.89
C GLY A 136 -4.02 -4.04 6.23
N SER A 137 -2.75 -4.03 5.84
CA SER A 137 -2.13 -2.86 5.18
C SER A 137 -2.59 -2.67 3.74
N SER A 138 -2.99 -3.74 3.06
CA SER A 138 -3.51 -3.68 1.69
C SER A 138 -4.94 -3.16 1.64
N ALA A 139 -5.73 -3.40 2.70
CA ALA A 139 -7.14 -2.99 2.76
C ALA A 139 -7.32 -1.48 2.55
N PRO A 140 -6.73 -0.56 3.34
CA PRO A 140 -6.95 0.87 3.18
C PRO A 140 -6.44 1.38 1.82
N THR A 141 -5.39 0.80 1.23
CA THR A 141 -4.93 1.22 -0.09
C THR A 141 -5.93 0.87 -1.19
N VAL A 142 -6.55 -0.31 -1.12
CA VAL A 142 -7.56 -0.73 -2.11
C VAL A 142 -8.90 -0.04 -1.85
N GLU A 143 -9.29 0.16 -0.60
CA GLU A 143 -10.51 0.88 -0.22
C GLU A 143 -10.48 2.33 -0.71
N VAL A 144 -9.34 3.02 -0.52
CA VAL A 144 -9.16 4.44 -0.85
C VAL A 144 -8.88 4.65 -2.34
N PHE A 145 -8.04 3.84 -2.96
CA PHE A 145 -7.59 4.06 -4.35
C PHE A 145 -8.24 3.11 -5.38
N GLY A 146 -9.09 2.17 -4.98
CA GLY A 146 -9.73 1.22 -5.87
C GLY A 146 -8.71 0.41 -6.70
N LYS A 147 -8.86 0.41 -8.02
CA LYS A 147 -7.93 -0.29 -8.91
C LYS A 147 -6.49 0.22 -8.81
N ARG A 148 -6.29 1.51 -8.52
CA ARG A 148 -4.96 2.13 -8.32
C ARG A 148 -4.28 1.66 -7.03
N GLY A 149 -5.05 1.19 -6.04
CA GLY A 149 -4.55 0.63 -4.78
C GLY A 149 -4.08 -0.81 -4.87
N LYS A 150 -4.42 -1.55 -5.95
CA LYS A 150 -3.94 -2.92 -6.17
C LYS A 150 -2.45 -2.90 -6.54
N HIS A 151 -1.64 -3.64 -5.78
CA HIS A 151 -0.19 -3.56 -5.82
C HIS A 151 0.49 -4.94 -5.82
N ALA A 152 1.74 -4.99 -6.29
CA ALA A 152 2.60 -6.14 -6.02
C ALA A 152 2.98 -6.16 -4.53
N ARG A 153 3.00 -7.35 -3.89
CA ARG A 153 3.25 -7.45 -2.45
C ARG A 153 4.20 -8.58 -2.10
N ALA A 154 5.05 -8.34 -1.10
CA ALA A 154 5.67 -9.38 -0.29
C ALA A 154 5.17 -9.27 1.15
N ALA A 155 4.97 -10.41 1.81
CA ALA A 155 4.63 -10.52 3.22
C ALA A 155 5.60 -11.51 3.85
N VAL A 156 6.45 -11.01 4.76
CA VAL A 156 7.55 -11.78 5.33
C VAL A 156 7.56 -11.70 6.86
N GLY A 157 7.99 -12.75 7.50
CA GLY A 157 8.29 -12.75 8.93
C GLY A 157 9.75 -12.35 9.15
N MET A 158 9.97 -11.46 10.11
CA MET A 158 11.29 -10.98 10.52
C MET A 158 11.68 -11.63 11.85
N GLY A 159 12.97 -11.83 12.08
CA GLY A 159 13.46 -12.34 13.37
C GLY A 159 13.15 -11.39 14.54
N SER A 160 13.12 -10.09 14.25
CA SER A 160 12.68 -9.00 15.14
C SER A 160 12.37 -7.76 14.33
N LEU A 161 11.59 -6.84 14.91
CA LEU A 161 11.37 -5.49 14.38
C LEU A 161 11.80 -4.46 15.43
N PRO A 162 12.20 -3.24 15.01
CA PRO A 162 12.59 -2.18 15.92
C PRO A 162 11.50 -1.92 16.97
N SER A 163 11.88 -1.64 18.21
CA SER A 163 10.96 -1.38 19.33
C SER A 163 9.90 -2.47 19.54
N ASN A 164 10.17 -3.69 19.08
CA ASN A 164 9.23 -4.82 19.17
C ASN A 164 7.84 -4.54 18.54
N ILE A 165 7.77 -3.64 17.52
CA ILE A 165 6.51 -3.36 16.83
C ILE A 165 5.95 -4.63 16.16
N ALA A 166 4.63 -4.71 16.06
CA ALA A 166 3.95 -5.90 15.51
C ALA A 166 4.21 -6.10 14.02
N VAL A 167 4.24 -5.00 13.28
CA VAL A 167 4.45 -4.98 11.82
C VAL A 167 5.19 -3.72 11.38
N GLU A 168 5.82 -3.78 10.22
CA GLU A 168 6.39 -2.63 9.53
C GLU A 168 6.03 -2.71 8.04
N ILE A 169 5.65 -1.59 7.43
CA ILE A 169 5.20 -1.51 6.03
C ILE A 169 6.02 -0.48 5.28
N GLU A 170 6.57 -0.88 4.14
CA GLU A 170 7.17 0.00 3.12
C GLU A 170 6.32 0.03 1.86
N MET A 171 6.37 1.15 1.13
CA MET A 171 5.64 1.29 -0.13
C MET A 171 6.48 1.95 -1.23
N ILE A 172 6.19 1.57 -2.47
CA ILE A 172 6.59 2.29 -3.69
C ILE A 172 5.32 2.74 -4.38
N VAL A 173 5.24 4.03 -4.70
CA VAL A 173 4.03 4.67 -5.22
C VAL A 173 4.36 5.46 -6.48
N GLU A 174 3.60 5.27 -7.55
CA GLU A 174 3.66 6.09 -8.76
C GLU A 174 2.74 7.29 -8.62
N VAL A 175 3.27 8.46 -8.96
CA VAL A 175 2.58 9.76 -8.89
C VAL A 175 2.69 10.54 -10.19
N GLU A 176 1.96 11.65 -10.26
CA GLU A 176 2.09 12.63 -11.35
C GLU A 176 3.42 13.37 -11.31
#